data_eae3c9dae85c7d2a6d2c98057cd27e7e
#
_entry.id   eae3c9dae85c7d2a6d2c98057cd27e7e
#
_cell.length_a   1.000
_cell.length_b   1.000
_cell.length_c   1.000
_cell.angle_alpha   90.00
_cell.angle_beta   90.00
_cell.angle_gamma   90.00
#
_symmetry.space_group_name_H-M   'P 1'
#
loop_
_entity.id
_entity.type
_entity.pdbx_description
1 polymer ?
#
loop_
_entity_poly.entity_id
_entity_poly.type
_entity_poly.pdbx_seq_one_letter_code
_entity_poly.pdbx_strand_id
1 'polypeptide(L)'
;VLPHSLELAPDPRATLREVERVLVPEGRVVICGLNPASLWGLRQRRARLYHRLGFGKLFVPQGEFIGYWRLLDWLRLLGFEVEVGRFGCYKPAFFSDQWLQRFDWMDRVGDRCWPILGAVYFVVAVKRVRGMTLLSPAWKASKVLASAPVSVANSTTLIRAEALNGKNI
;
A
#
# COMPACT_ATOMS: atom_id res chain seq x y z
N VAL A 1 -0.01 -10.76 -8.52
CA VAL A 1 -0.89 -10.05 -9.47
C VAL A 1 -2.23 -10.76 -9.52
N LEU A 2 -3.34 -10.00 -9.44
CA LEU A 2 -4.72 -10.52 -9.43
C LEU A 2 -5.48 -9.91 -10.62
N PRO A 3 -5.34 -10.48 -11.84
CA PRO A 3 -6.09 -10.02 -13.00
C PRO A 3 -7.51 -10.59 -12.93
N HIS A 4 -8.51 -9.73 -12.78
CA HIS A 4 -9.95 -10.08 -12.76
C HIS A 4 -10.34 -11.20 -11.78
N SER A 5 -9.46 -11.59 -10.87
CA SER A 5 -9.65 -12.71 -9.96
C SER A 5 -10.71 -12.42 -8.90
N LEU A 6 -10.80 -11.16 -8.45
CA LEU A 6 -11.76 -10.77 -7.42
C LEU A 6 -13.20 -10.77 -7.92
N GLU A 7 -13.41 -10.52 -9.20
CA GLU A 7 -14.75 -10.48 -9.83
C GLU A 7 -15.34 -11.87 -10.01
N LEU A 8 -14.47 -12.87 -10.16
CA LEU A 8 -14.82 -14.27 -10.33
C LEU A 8 -14.83 -15.04 -9.02
N ALA A 9 -14.25 -14.47 -7.96
CA ALA A 9 -14.21 -15.10 -6.64
C ALA A 9 -15.60 -15.12 -6.00
N PRO A 10 -16.00 -16.23 -5.36
CA PRO A 10 -17.26 -16.31 -4.63
C PRO A 10 -17.29 -15.35 -3.43
N ASP A 11 -16.16 -15.15 -2.77
CA ASP A 11 -15.96 -14.13 -1.73
C ASP A 11 -14.68 -13.32 -2.00
N PRO A 12 -14.80 -12.14 -2.63
CA PRO A 12 -13.66 -11.27 -2.89
C PRO A 12 -12.95 -10.79 -1.62
N ARG A 13 -13.70 -10.64 -0.51
CA ARG A 13 -13.11 -10.18 0.76
C ARG A 13 -12.26 -11.27 1.40
N ALA A 14 -12.69 -12.52 1.35
CA ALA A 14 -11.89 -13.65 1.82
C ALA A 14 -10.62 -13.79 1.00
N THR A 15 -10.72 -13.62 -0.33
CA THR A 15 -9.55 -13.62 -1.22
C THR A 15 -8.56 -12.53 -0.84
N LEU A 16 -9.01 -11.31 -0.56
CA LEU A 16 -8.12 -10.20 -0.15
C LEU A 16 -7.49 -10.45 1.23
N ARG A 17 -8.20 -11.05 2.18
CA ARG A 17 -7.63 -11.45 3.48
C ARG A 17 -6.53 -12.49 3.30
N GLU A 18 -6.73 -13.44 2.40
CA GLU A 18 -5.71 -14.46 2.11
C GLU A 18 -4.49 -13.84 1.43
N VAL A 19 -4.68 -12.89 0.54
CA VAL A 19 -3.59 -12.11 -0.05
C VAL A 19 -2.82 -11.34 1.04
N GLU A 20 -3.54 -10.70 1.97
CA GLU A 20 -2.91 -10.02 3.09
C GLU A 20 -2.09 -10.99 3.95
N ARG A 21 -2.63 -12.18 4.25
CA ARG A 21 -1.95 -13.20 5.06
C ARG A 21 -0.66 -13.70 4.43
N VAL A 22 -0.66 -13.91 3.11
CA VAL A 22 0.47 -14.50 2.37
C VAL A 22 1.52 -13.45 2.02
N LEU A 23 1.11 -12.20 1.85
CA LEU A 23 2.01 -11.15 1.41
C LEU A 23 2.97 -10.74 2.53
N VAL A 24 4.24 -10.70 2.20
CA VAL A 24 5.29 -10.21 3.12
C VAL A 24 5.10 -8.72 3.43
N PRO A 25 5.59 -8.23 4.59
CA PRO A 25 5.67 -6.79 4.86
C PRO A 25 6.34 -6.05 3.71
N GLU A 26 5.82 -4.86 3.36
CA GLU A 26 6.25 -4.05 2.22
C GLU A 26 6.06 -4.73 0.86
N GLY A 27 5.40 -5.89 0.82
CA GLY A 27 5.03 -6.57 -0.41
C GLY A 27 3.97 -5.79 -1.19
N ARG A 28 4.03 -5.90 -2.52
CA ARG A 28 3.09 -5.23 -3.43
C ARG A 28 2.10 -6.21 -4.01
N VAL A 29 0.84 -5.81 -4.04
CA VAL A 29 -0.22 -6.48 -4.78
C VAL A 29 -0.68 -5.60 -5.92
N VAL A 30 -0.90 -6.22 -7.08
CA VAL A 30 -1.43 -5.57 -8.27
C VAL A 30 -2.79 -6.18 -8.57
N ILE A 31 -3.81 -5.35 -8.64
CA ILE A 31 -5.20 -5.76 -8.85
C ILE A 31 -5.72 -5.08 -10.10
N CYS A 32 -6.25 -5.88 -11.02
CA CYS A 32 -6.99 -5.39 -12.17
C CYS A 32 -8.46 -5.77 -12.04
N GLY A 33 -9.34 -4.82 -12.24
CA GLY A 33 -10.78 -5.06 -12.13
C GLY A 33 -11.61 -4.29 -13.15
N LEU A 34 -12.85 -4.74 -13.35
CA LEU A 34 -13.83 -4.10 -14.21
C LEU A 34 -14.62 -3.05 -13.45
N ASN A 35 -14.72 -1.88 -14.03
CA ASN A 35 -15.37 -0.73 -13.42
C ASN A 35 -16.89 -0.74 -13.67
N PRO A 36 -17.72 -0.85 -12.62
CA PRO A 36 -19.16 -0.80 -12.77
C PRO A 36 -19.71 0.55 -13.21
N ALA A 37 -18.94 1.64 -13.04
CA ALA A 37 -19.32 3.00 -13.45
C ALA A 37 -19.01 3.28 -14.94
N SER A 38 -18.32 2.38 -15.62
CA SER A 38 -17.98 2.50 -17.03
C SER A 38 -19.16 2.18 -17.97
N LEU A 39 -18.98 2.51 -19.25
CA LEU A 39 -19.93 2.12 -20.30
C LEU A 39 -20.11 0.59 -20.37
N TRP A 40 -19.05 -0.17 -20.10
CA TRP A 40 -19.11 -1.63 -20.00
C TRP A 40 -19.93 -2.09 -18.80
N GLY A 41 -19.77 -1.43 -17.63
CA GLY A 41 -20.57 -1.68 -16.45
C GLY A 41 -22.05 -1.38 -16.65
N LEU A 42 -22.35 -0.29 -17.33
CA LEU A 42 -23.73 0.07 -17.68
C LEU A 42 -24.34 -0.98 -18.61
N ARG A 43 -23.61 -1.42 -19.62
CA ARG A 43 -24.04 -2.50 -20.52
C ARG A 43 -24.30 -3.80 -19.76
N GLN A 44 -23.43 -4.16 -18.82
CA GLN A 44 -23.61 -5.35 -17.99
C GLN A 44 -24.87 -5.25 -17.10
N ARG A 45 -25.14 -4.07 -16.52
CA ARG A 45 -26.37 -3.83 -15.73
C ARG A 45 -27.63 -3.97 -16.57
N ARG A 46 -27.62 -3.39 -17.78
CA ARG A 46 -28.73 -3.55 -18.73
C ARG A 46 -28.88 -5.02 -19.16
N ALA A 47 -27.79 -5.70 -19.46
CA ALA A 47 -27.81 -7.12 -19.84
C ALA A 47 -28.38 -7.99 -18.71
N ARG A 48 -28.05 -7.71 -17.44
CA ARG A 48 -28.65 -8.42 -16.29
C ARG A 48 -30.17 -8.19 -16.20
N LEU A 49 -30.64 -6.97 -16.48
CA LEU A 49 -32.07 -6.67 -16.48
C LEU A 49 -32.80 -7.44 -17.59
N TYR A 50 -32.25 -7.44 -18.83
CA TYR A 50 -32.81 -8.20 -19.94
C TYR A 50 -32.76 -9.70 -19.70
N HIS A 51 -31.69 -10.20 -19.09
CA HIS A 51 -31.55 -11.62 -18.76
C HIS A 51 -32.63 -12.07 -17.74
N ARG A 52 -32.99 -11.22 -16.78
CA ARG A 52 -34.11 -11.49 -15.86
C ARG A 52 -35.47 -11.55 -16.58
N LEU A 53 -35.59 -10.91 -17.73
CA LEU A 53 -36.76 -10.95 -18.59
C LEU A 53 -36.72 -12.07 -19.65
N GLY A 54 -35.70 -12.95 -19.56
CA GLY A 54 -35.50 -14.08 -20.50
C GLY A 54 -34.75 -13.73 -21.79
N PHE A 55 -34.21 -12.50 -21.91
CA PHE A 55 -33.51 -12.04 -23.10
C PHE A 55 -32.08 -11.60 -22.79
N GLY A 56 -31.16 -11.88 -23.71
CA GLY A 56 -29.82 -11.34 -23.71
C GLY A 56 -28.72 -12.23 -23.10
N LYS A 57 -27.47 -11.97 -23.54
CA LYS A 57 -26.26 -12.63 -23.04
C LYS A 57 -25.52 -11.69 -22.08
N LEU A 58 -25.08 -12.21 -20.94
CA LEU A 58 -24.24 -11.48 -19.99
C LEU A 58 -22.80 -11.42 -20.52
N PHE A 59 -22.14 -10.29 -20.33
CA PHE A 59 -20.72 -10.14 -20.64
C PHE A 59 -19.85 -10.95 -19.68
N VAL A 60 -20.17 -10.89 -18.38
CA VAL A 60 -19.58 -11.74 -17.33
C VAL A 60 -20.72 -12.46 -16.59
N PRO A 61 -20.98 -13.74 -16.94
CA PRO A 61 -22.14 -14.45 -16.42
C PRO A 61 -22.13 -14.66 -14.91
N GLN A 62 -20.96 -14.95 -14.33
CA GLN A 62 -20.80 -15.37 -12.92
C GLN A 62 -20.09 -14.33 -12.04
N GLY A 63 -19.70 -13.17 -12.59
CA GLY A 63 -18.90 -12.17 -11.87
C GLY A 63 -19.70 -10.95 -11.45
N GLU A 64 -19.28 -10.34 -10.35
CA GLU A 64 -19.73 -9.01 -9.94
C GLU A 64 -18.63 -7.98 -10.18
N PHE A 65 -18.98 -6.87 -10.84
CA PHE A 65 -18.07 -5.76 -10.98
C PHE A 65 -17.89 -5.08 -9.62
N ILE A 66 -16.67 -5.05 -9.15
CA ILE A 66 -16.31 -4.41 -7.89
C ILE A 66 -15.98 -2.95 -8.17
N GLY A 67 -16.67 -2.03 -7.51
CA GLY A 67 -16.40 -0.59 -7.65
C GLY A 67 -15.01 -0.24 -7.12
N TYR A 68 -14.29 0.62 -7.84
CA TYR A 68 -12.96 1.09 -7.47
C TYR A 68 -12.90 1.59 -6.03
N TRP A 69 -13.80 2.47 -5.62
CA TRP A 69 -13.83 3.01 -4.26
C TRP A 69 -14.08 1.94 -3.19
N ARG A 70 -14.94 0.97 -3.49
CA ARG A 70 -15.20 -0.17 -2.60
C ARG A 70 -13.96 -1.03 -2.43
N LEU A 71 -13.21 -1.26 -3.50
CA LEU A 71 -11.94 -1.97 -3.42
C LEU A 71 -10.93 -1.21 -2.57
N LEU A 72 -10.80 0.10 -2.74
CA LEU A 72 -9.92 0.94 -1.93
C LEU A 72 -10.25 0.86 -0.43
N ASP A 73 -11.54 0.89 -0.09
CA ASP A 73 -11.97 0.76 1.31
C ASP A 73 -11.57 -0.60 1.90
N TRP A 74 -11.76 -1.69 1.14
CA TRP A 74 -11.34 -3.01 1.58
C TRP A 74 -9.83 -3.13 1.76
N LEU A 75 -9.06 -2.57 0.85
CA LEU A 75 -7.59 -2.54 0.95
C LEU A 75 -7.13 -1.75 2.18
N ARG A 76 -7.71 -0.59 2.44
CA ARG A 76 -7.40 0.22 3.62
C ARG A 76 -7.72 -0.49 4.93
N LEU A 77 -8.87 -1.19 4.99
CA LEU A 77 -9.26 -1.99 6.17
C LEU A 77 -8.28 -3.14 6.45
N LEU A 78 -7.62 -3.67 5.42
CA LEU A 78 -6.60 -4.70 5.53
C LEU A 78 -5.18 -4.14 5.73
N GLY A 79 -5.03 -2.83 5.92
CA GLY A 79 -3.73 -2.21 6.16
C GLY A 79 -2.88 -2.01 4.90
N PHE A 80 -3.48 -2.12 3.71
CA PHE A 80 -2.80 -1.78 2.47
C PHE A 80 -2.82 -0.27 2.22
N GLU A 81 -1.71 0.26 1.75
CA GLU A 81 -1.59 1.61 1.22
C GLU A 81 -1.58 1.56 -0.31
N VAL A 82 -2.45 2.34 -0.93
CA VAL A 82 -2.55 2.39 -2.40
C VAL A 82 -1.52 3.36 -2.94
N GLU A 83 -0.56 2.86 -3.71
CA GLU A 83 0.47 3.68 -4.36
C GLU A 83 0.00 4.25 -5.70
N VAL A 84 -0.67 3.43 -6.49
CA VAL A 84 -1.10 3.80 -7.85
C VAL A 84 -2.50 3.30 -8.11
N GLY A 85 -3.34 4.17 -8.66
CA GLY A 85 -4.63 3.84 -9.22
C GLY A 85 -4.74 4.43 -10.63
N ARG A 86 -4.96 3.59 -11.63
CA ARG A 86 -5.14 4.02 -13.01
C ARG A 86 -6.39 3.38 -13.60
N PHE A 87 -7.00 4.10 -14.53
CA PHE A 87 -8.12 3.62 -15.32
C PHE A 87 -7.68 3.51 -16.77
N GLY A 88 -8.34 2.63 -17.52
CA GLY A 88 -8.06 2.45 -18.93
C GLY A 88 -9.25 1.85 -19.65
N CYS A 89 -9.11 1.72 -20.98
CA CYS A 89 -10.14 1.13 -21.84
C CYS A 89 -11.42 1.96 -21.84
N TYR A 90 -11.35 3.15 -22.43
CA TYR A 90 -12.51 4.08 -22.51
C TYR A 90 -13.43 3.79 -23.68
N LYS A 91 -13.04 2.87 -24.55
CA LYS A 91 -13.84 2.50 -25.73
C LYS A 91 -15.17 1.87 -25.32
N PRO A 92 -16.26 2.20 -26.01
CA PRO A 92 -17.54 1.53 -25.80
C PRO A 92 -17.44 0.05 -26.14
N ALA A 93 -18.29 -0.77 -25.50
CA ALA A 93 -18.34 -2.22 -25.70
C ALA A 93 -19.02 -2.60 -27.02
N PHE A 94 -18.39 -2.30 -28.16
CA PHE A 94 -18.84 -2.75 -29.48
C PHE A 94 -18.11 -4.04 -29.86
N PHE A 95 -18.82 -4.91 -30.60
CA PHE A 95 -18.26 -6.17 -31.11
C PHE A 95 -17.67 -6.04 -32.52
N SER A 96 -17.78 -4.88 -33.15
CA SER A 96 -17.28 -4.63 -34.51
C SER A 96 -15.96 -3.89 -34.48
N ASP A 97 -14.95 -4.44 -35.14
CA ASP A 97 -13.60 -3.86 -35.23
C ASP A 97 -13.60 -2.47 -35.87
N GLN A 98 -14.50 -2.23 -36.84
CA GLN A 98 -14.64 -0.94 -37.48
C GLN A 98 -15.06 0.18 -36.49
N TRP A 99 -15.96 -0.15 -35.57
CA TRP A 99 -16.40 0.79 -34.55
C TRP A 99 -15.31 0.99 -33.48
N LEU A 100 -14.58 -0.06 -33.11
CA LEU A 100 -13.47 0.05 -32.16
C LEU A 100 -12.37 0.97 -32.67
N GLN A 101 -12.02 0.88 -33.97
CA GLN A 101 -11.04 1.78 -34.60
C GLN A 101 -11.54 3.23 -34.65
N ARG A 102 -12.83 3.44 -34.92
CA ARG A 102 -13.42 4.79 -34.96
C ARG A 102 -13.38 5.51 -33.61
N PHE A 103 -13.38 4.78 -32.52
CA PHE A 103 -13.32 5.31 -31.15
C PHE A 103 -11.92 5.25 -30.52
N ASP A 104 -10.88 5.03 -31.29
CA ASP A 104 -9.48 5.01 -30.82
C ASP A 104 -9.05 6.33 -30.13
N TRP A 105 -9.63 7.43 -30.55
CA TRP A 105 -9.39 8.73 -29.93
C TRP A 105 -9.90 8.80 -28.49
N MET A 106 -10.91 8.01 -28.13
CA MET A 106 -11.47 7.99 -26.76
C MET A 106 -10.46 7.51 -25.73
N ASP A 107 -9.56 6.60 -26.08
CA ASP A 107 -8.53 6.15 -25.14
C ASP A 107 -7.51 7.26 -24.84
N ARG A 108 -7.20 8.11 -25.84
CA ARG A 108 -6.26 9.23 -25.69
C ARG A 108 -6.87 10.39 -24.90
N VAL A 109 -8.15 10.65 -25.10
CA VAL A 109 -8.87 11.77 -24.47
C VAL A 109 -9.48 11.34 -23.12
N GLY A 110 -9.89 10.08 -23.03
CA GLY A 110 -10.60 9.53 -21.87
C GLY A 110 -9.80 9.62 -20.58
N ASP A 111 -8.51 9.33 -20.65
CA ASP A 111 -7.61 9.45 -19.49
C ASP A 111 -7.55 10.88 -18.92
N ARG A 112 -7.71 11.88 -19.78
CA ARG A 112 -7.68 13.31 -19.40
C ARG A 112 -9.04 13.89 -19.04
N CYS A 113 -10.10 13.52 -19.78
CA CYS A 113 -11.44 14.11 -19.62
C CYS A 113 -12.35 13.33 -18.69
N TRP A 114 -12.22 12.00 -18.65
CA TRP A 114 -13.09 11.10 -17.89
C TRP A 114 -12.32 9.98 -17.19
N PRO A 115 -11.32 10.29 -16.35
CA PRO A 115 -10.43 9.28 -15.80
C PRO A 115 -11.17 8.15 -15.07
N ILE A 116 -12.32 8.43 -14.46
CA ILE A 116 -13.08 7.46 -13.66
C ILE A 116 -13.98 6.53 -14.51
N LEU A 117 -14.22 6.87 -15.79
CA LEU A 117 -15.14 6.11 -16.65
C LEU A 117 -14.45 4.99 -17.45
N GLY A 118 -13.16 4.77 -17.28
CA GLY A 118 -12.45 3.64 -17.89
C GLY A 118 -13.10 2.30 -17.53
N ALA A 119 -13.16 1.39 -18.49
CA ALA A 119 -13.79 0.08 -18.30
C ALA A 119 -13.01 -0.80 -17.32
N VAL A 120 -11.70 -0.63 -17.28
CA VAL A 120 -10.79 -1.37 -16.41
C VAL A 120 -10.10 -0.40 -15.47
N TYR A 121 -9.95 -0.78 -14.22
CA TYR A 121 -9.06 -0.10 -13.29
C TYR A 121 -7.89 -1.01 -12.91
N PHE A 122 -6.79 -0.37 -12.58
CA PHE A 122 -5.54 -0.98 -12.18
C PHE A 122 -5.09 -0.34 -10.87
N VAL A 123 -4.89 -1.14 -9.84
CA VAL A 123 -4.50 -0.69 -8.50
C VAL A 123 -3.23 -1.39 -8.08
N VAL A 124 -2.25 -0.63 -7.64
CA VAL A 124 -1.06 -1.13 -6.95
C VAL A 124 -1.16 -0.72 -5.50
N ALA A 125 -1.14 -1.71 -4.62
CA ALA A 125 -1.18 -1.48 -3.18
C ALA A 125 -0.03 -2.21 -2.47
N VAL A 126 0.48 -1.60 -1.41
CA VAL A 126 1.58 -2.10 -0.58
C VAL A 126 1.05 -2.45 0.79
N LYS A 127 1.45 -3.60 1.30
CA LYS A 127 1.16 -4.01 2.67
C LYS A 127 2.07 -3.23 3.63
N ARG A 128 1.53 -2.17 4.25
CA ARG A 128 2.25 -1.43 5.29
C ARG A 128 2.05 -2.08 6.64
N VAL A 129 3.09 -2.70 7.14
CA VAL A 129 3.12 -3.09 8.55
C VAL A 129 3.59 -1.87 9.34
N ARG A 130 2.69 -1.25 10.10
CA ARG A 130 3.06 -0.25 11.08
C ARG A 130 3.85 -0.95 12.18
N GLY A 131 5.16 -1.11 11.98
CA GLY A 131 6.06 -1.53 13.01
C GLY A 131 5.92 -0.56 14.18
N MET A 132 5.91 -1.05 15.42
CA MET A 132 6.10 -0.18 16.58
C MET A 132 7.39 0.58 16.34
N THR A 133 7.29 1.89 16.19
CA THR A 133 8.47 2.75 16.24
C THR A 133 9.03 2.56 17.64
N LEU A 134 10.11 1.80 17.75
CA LEU A 134 10.84 1.71 19.02
C LEU A 134 11.27 3.14 19.32
N LEU A 135 10.54 3.79 20.22
CA LEU A 135 10.98 5.03 20.81
C LEU A 135 12.35 4.72 21.39
N SER A 136 13.40 5.32 20.83
CA SER A 136 14.73 5.21 21.43
C SER A 136 14.59 5.66 22.88
N PRO A 137 15.06 4.84 23.84
CA PRO A 137 14.85 5.15 25.26
C PRO A 137 15.33 6.56 25.56
N ALA A 138 14.49 7.39 26.14
CA ALA A 138 14.80 8.78 26.51
C ALA A 138 15.96 8.91 27.51
N TRP A 139 16.39 7.78 28.10
CA TRP A 139 17.55 7.70 29.00
C TRP A 139 18.90 7.58 28.26
N LYS A 140 18.93 7.69 26.94
CA LYS A 140 20.19 7.83 26.25
C LYS A 140 20.78 9.19 26.51
N ALA A 141 21.91 9.11 27.21
CA ALA A 141 22.90 10.14 27.47
C ALA A 141 22.59 11.08 28.63
N SER A 142 22.56 10.56 29.85
CA SER A 142 23.47 11.21 30.79
C SER A 142 24.86 11.18 30.13
N LYS A 143 25.30 12.30 29.59
CA LYS A 143 26.72 12.50 29.31
C LYS A 143 27.41 12.09 30.62
N VAL A 144 28.19 11.01 30.59
CA VAL A 144 29.17 10.76 31.61
C VAL A 144 29.99 12.04 31.65
N LEU A 145 29.71 12.89 32.64
CA LEU A 145 30.60 13.97 32.97
C LEU A 145 31.93 13.27 33.20
N ALA A 146 32.85 13.49 32.28
CA ALA A 146 34.21 13.01 32.43
C ALA A 146 34.62 13.41 33.86
N SER A 147 34.83 12.40 34.72
CA SER A 147 35.31 12.63 36.05
C SER A 147 36.60 13.42 35.91
N ALA A 148 36.61 14.63 36.43
CA ALA A 148 37.84 15.41 36.50
C ALA A 148 38.90 14.53 37.15
N PRO A 149 40.14 14.49 36.61
CA PRO A 149 41.19 13.70 37.24
C PRO A 149 41.36 14.15 38.66
N VAL A 150 41.08 13.25 39.62
CA VAL A 150 41.38 13.47 40.99
C VAL A 150 42.91 13.52 41.11
N SER A 151 43.46 14.67 41.45
CA SER A 151 44.90 14.79 41.76
C SER A 151 45.21 13.96 42.98
N VAL A 152 45.84 12.84 42.76
CA VAL A 152 46.36 12.02 43.87
C VAL A 152 47.55 12.78 44.44
N ALA A 153 47.38 13.33 45.67
CA ALA A 153 48.50 13.92 46.38
C ALA A 153 49.55 12.81 46.65
N ASN A 154 50.73 13.00 46.05
CA ASN A 154 51.82 12.03 46.16
C ASN A 154 52.41 12.17 47.57
N SER A 155 52.13 11.17 48.42
CA SER A 155 52.61 11.13 49.82
C SER A 155 54.13 10.97 49.99
N THR A 156 54.87 10.93 48.89
CA THR A 156 56.33 10.73 48.87
C THR A 156 57.13 11.94 49.38
N THR A 157 56.50 13.12 49.44
CA THR A 157 57.20 14.34 49.86
C THR A 157 57.27 14.51 51.40
N LEU A 158 56.38 13.84 52.15
CA LEU A 158 56.38 13.97 53.65
C LEU A 158 57.49 13.13 54.37
N ILE A 159 57.86 12.01 53.80
CA ILE A 159 58.90 11.13 54.35
C ILE A 159 60.32 11.78 54.25
N ARG A 160 60.52 12.64 53.26
CA ARG A 160 61.81 13.32 53.03
C ARG A 160 62.03 14.52 53.94
N ALA A 161 61.00 15.11 54.49
CA ALA A 161 61.09 16.23 55.43
C ALA A 161 61.45 15.75 56.87
N GLU A 162 60.97 14.59 57.27
CA GLU A 162 61.34 14.02 58.60
C GLU A 162 62.77 13.48 58.62
N ALA A 163 63.32 12.99 57.54
CA ALA A 163 64.69 12.48 57.50
C ALA A 163 65.77 13.59 57.59
N LEU A 164 65.40 14.84 57.31
CA LEU A 164 66.34 15.96 57.35
C LEU A 164 66.34 16.68 58.72
N ASN A 165 65.34 16.48 59.60
CA ASN A 165 65.22 17.13 60.87
C ASN A 165 65.79 16.28 62.05
N GLY A 166 66.20 15.02 61.78
CA GLY A 166 66.78 14.11 62.78
C GLY A 166 68.32 14.08 62.88
N LYS A 167 69.04 15.02 62.28
CA LYS A 167 70.52 15.04 62.26
C LYS A 167 71.18 16.29 62.91
N ASN A 168 70.47 16.99 63.76
CA ASN A 168 71.07 18.05 64.55
C ASN A 168 70.59 17.92 65.97
N ILE A 169 71.21 17.02 66.75
CA ILE A 169 71.52 17.11 68.20
C ILE A 169 72.74 16.18 68.41
#